data_5d1f8c2bc985c89e96cadb5f0717e065
#
_entry.id   5d1f8c2bc985c89e96cadb5f0717e065
#
_cell.length_a   1.000
_cell.length_b   1.000
_cell.length_c   1.000
_cell.angle_alpha   90.00
_cell.angle_beta   90.00
_cell.angle_gamma   90.00
#
_symmetry.space_group_name_H-M   'P 1'
#
loop_
_entity.id
_entity.type
_entity.pdbx_description
1 polymer ?
#
loop_
_entity_poly.entity_id
_entity_poly.type
_entity_poly.pdbx_seq_one_letter_code
_entity_poly.pdbx_strand_id
1 'polypeptide(L)'
;MVRPFGLIRPTSEFPRGRRDSFISGRRPSGPVAGKLPPDLLRELVLDRTGAGDPAVLVGPSIGEDAAVVDLGEGRVLVAHADPITGAVEYIGRLAVHVASNDVAARGVRPRWLLPVLQFPEGAGPDLIGGVTSQLDEAAREVGAAIVGGHSEVTPGLARTMISMTAIGIGERGKYVTTSGARAGDLVLMTKSAAIEGTAILSTDFGGALLEAGVPRDVIERGRGFMDMISILREGVALGEAGLATSMHDPTEGGLIGGLAEVAYASGSTLEVWEDEVPVAEETRIIAGALGLDPLRLIGSGALIATVPRDRADGALGLLGGLGIGASVIGRVGEYSGHRLVVHRRGGAAEVVDDVYVGDELNGVWERYGERRPPGAVR
;
A
#
# COMPACT_ATOMS: atom_id res chain seq x y z
N MET A 1 -41.85 -4.10 30.09
CA MET A 1 -41.94 -5.30 29.23
C MET A 1 -41.28 -5.00 27.91
N VAL A 2 -40.01 -5.38 27.77
CA VAL A 2 -39.21 -5.19 26.55
C VAL A 2 -39.36 -6.48 25.72
N ARG A 3 -39.81 -6.35 24.48
CA ARG A 3 -39.92 -7.49 23.56
C ARG A 3 -38.51 -7.86 23.05
N PRO A 4 -38.15 -9.14 22.94
CA PRO A 4 -36.87 -9.53 22.41
C PRO A 4 -36.85 -9.35 20.88
N PHE A 5 -35.77 -8.76 20.39
CA PHE A 5 -35.46 -8.65 18.96
C PHE A 5 -35.29 -10.02 18.33
N GLY A 6 -36.04 -10.28 17.25
CA GLY A 6 -35.92 -11.49 16.46
C GLY A 6 -34.56 -11.58 15.75
N LEU A 7 -33.91 -12.71 15.92
CA LEU A 7 -32.70 -13.10 15.22
C LEU A 7 -32.97 -13.19 13.70
N ILE A 8 -32.50 -12.21 12.95
CA ILE A 8 -32.37 -12.33 11.50
C ILE A 8 -31.09 -13.12 11.25
N ARG A 9 -31.24 -14.36 10.77
CA ARG A 9 -30.10 -15.17 10.31
C ARG A 9 -29.49 -14.53 9.07
N PRO A 10 -28.18 -14.30 8.99
CA PRO A 10 -27.54 -13.86 7.76
C PRO A 10 -27.55 -15.03 6.76
N THR A 11 -28.26 -14.87 5.67
CA THR A 11 -28.18 -15.71 4.48
C THR A 11 -27.10 -15.15 3.56
N SER A 12 -25.86 -15.46 3.82
CA SER A 12 -24.80 -15.52 2.82
C SER A 12 -23.71 -16.47 3.36
N GLU A 13 -23.84 -17.74 3.01
CA GLU A 13 -22.71 -18.65 3.04
C GLU A 13 -21.71 -18.11 2.00
N PHE A 14 -20.61 -17.54 2.48
CA PHE A 14 -19.42 -17.41 1.66
C PHE A 14 -19.02 -18.79 1.17
N PRO A 15 -18.80 -19.02 -0.13
CA PRO A 15 -18.32 -20.30 -0.61
C PRO A 15 -16.96 -20.55 0.06
N ARG A 16 -16.93 -21.56 0.94
CA ARG A 16 -15.67 -22.13 1.45
C ARG A 16 -14.93 -22.65 0.24
N GLY A 17 -13.96 -21.84 -0.23
CA GLY A 17 -13.09 -22.18 -1.33
C GLY A 17 -12.51 -23.58 -1.10
N ARG A 18 -12.53 -24.40 -2.15
CA ARG A 18 -11.92 -25.72 -2.18
C ARG A 18 -10.51 -25.62 -1.62
N ARG A 19 -10.16 -26.56 -0.76
CA ARG A 19 -8.77 -26.80 -0.35
C ARG A 19 -8.00 -27.28 -1.58
N ASP A 20 -7.54 -26.35 -2.38
CA ASP A 20 -6.58 -26.63 -3.44
C ASP A 20 -5.21 -26.72 -2.77
N SER A 21 -4.70 -27.93 -2.76
CA SER A 21 -3.35 -28.28 -2.32
C SER A 21 -2.32 -27.66 -3.28
N PHE A 22 -1.86 -26.45 -3.01
CA PHE A 22 -0.69 -25.90 -3.69
C PHE A 22 0.58 -26.35 -2.95
N ILE A 23 1.08 -27.52 -3.30
CA ILE A 23 2.45 -27.95 -3.00
C ILE A 23 3.23 -27.87 -4.29
N SER A 24 3.98 -26.81 -4.51
CA SER A 24 5.11 -26.84 -5.40
C SER A 24 6.23 -25.91 -4.89
N GLY A 25 7.34 -26.51 -4.48
CA GLY A 25 8.65 -25.92 -4.48
C GLY A 25 9.11 -25.26 -3.19
N ARG A 26 10.07 -25.92 -2.53
CA ARG A 26 10.99 -25.46 -1.47
C ARG A 26 10.52 -24.28 -0.61
N ARG A 27 10.01 -24.58 0.59
CA ARG A 27 9.85 -23.58 1.67
C ARG A 27 11.22 -22.96 1.95
N PRO A 28 11.36 -21.64 1.94
CA PRO A 28 12.54 -21.02 2.49
C PRO A 28 12.66 -21.40 3.96
N SER A 29 13.86 -21.60 4.46
CA SER A 29 14.17 -22.01 5.85
C SER A 29 13.97 -20.85 6.83
N GLY A 30 12.80 -20.27 6.93
CA GLY A 30 12.42 -19.16 7.81
C GLY A 30 11.83 -17.97 7.04
N PRO A 31 11.12 -17.05 7.74
CA PRO A 31 10.59 -15.84 7.13
C PRO A 31 11.75 -14.93 6.66
N VAL A 32 11.67 -14.50 5.42
CA VAL A 32 12.55 -13.46 4.83
C VAL A 32 11.99 -12.10 5.25
N ALA A 33 12.83 -11.05 5.26
CA ALA A 33 12.38 -9.69 5.56
C ALA A 33 11.27 -9.25 4.60
N GLY A 34 10.23 -8.59 5.11
CA GLY A 34 9.05 -8.14 4.37
C GLY A 34 7.75 -8.76 4.88
N LYS A 35 6.70 -8.71 4.05
CA LYS A 35 5.38 -9.30 4.38
C LYS A 35 5.50 -10.81 4.64
N LEU A 36 4.71 -11.32 5.60
CA LEU A 36 4.64 -12.75 5.85
C LEU A 36 4.09 -13.50 4.61
N PRO A 37 4.67 -14.67 4.27
CA PRO A 37 4.11 -15.51 3.21
C PRO A 37 2.61 -15.78 3.43
N PRO A 38 1.78 -15.75 2.37
CA PRO A 38 0.32 -15.79 2.47
C PRO A 38 -0.24 -17.02 3.21
N ASP A 39 0.41 -18.18 3.09
CA ASP A 39 0.05 -19.39 3.79
C ASP A 39 0.27 -19.25 5.32
N LEU A 40 1.44 -18.74 5.72
CA LEU A 40 1.74 -18.46 7.12
C LEU A 40 0.84 -17.35 7.68
N LEU A 41 0.62 -16.29 6.92
CA LEU A 41 -0.26 -15.19 7.31
C LEU A 41 -1.67 -15.72 7.59
N ARG A 42 -2.22 -16.56 6.70
CA ARG A 42 -3.55 -17.13 6.86
C ARG A 42 -3.64 -18.05 8.08
N GLU A 43 -2.77 -19.07 8.15
CA GLU A 43 -2.84 -20.12 9.18
C GLU A 43 -2.52 -19.60 10.59
N LEU A 44 -1.57 -18.66 10.69
CA LEU A 44 -1.04 -18.24 11.99
C LEU A 44 -1.56 -16.89 12.48
N VAL A 45 -2.12 -16.07 11.60
CA VAL A 45 -2.57 -14.71 11.94
C VAL A 45 -4.04 -14.51 11.62
N LEU A 46 -4.45 -14.63 10.34
CA LEU A 46 -5.80 -14.23 9.91
C LEU A 46 -6.93 -15.10 10.48
N ASP A 47 -6.65 -16.36 10.81
CA ASP A 47 -7.62 -17.26 11.46
C ASP A 47 -7.81 -16.95 12.96
N ARG A 48 -7.04 -16.01 13.53
CA ARG A 48 -7.08 -15.62 14.96
C ARG A 48 -7.64 -14.22 15.16
N THR A 49 -8.93 -14.08 14.90
CA THR A 49 -9.62 -12.76 14.91
C THR A 49 -10.29 -12.42 16.26
N GLY A 50 -10.10 -13.24 17.29
CA GLY A 50 -10.74 -13.03 18.60
C GLY A 50 -12.25 -13.31 18.58
N ALA A 51 -13.02 -12.49 19.27
CA ALA A 51 -14.48 -12.61 19.28
C ALA A 51 -15.07 -12.12 17.96
N GLY A 52 -16.00 -12.89 17.39
CA GLY A 52 -16.72 -12.45 16.20
C GLY A 52 -17.65 -11.28 16.52
N ASP A 53 -17.64 -10.27 15.63
CA ASP A 53 -18.54 -9.12 15.73
C ASP A 53 -19.28 -8.95 14.39
N PRO A 54 -20.62 -9.00 14.36
CA PRO A 54 -21.41 -8.81 13.14
C PRO A 54 -21.33 -7.41 12.56
N ALA A 55 -20.81 -6.43 13.28
CA ALA A 55 -20.54 -5.09 12.77
C ALA A 55 -19.32 -5.04 11.83
N VAL A 56 -18.43 -6.04 11.85
CA VAL A 56 -17.28 -6.10 10.93
C VAL A 56 -17.77 -6.46 9.53
N LEU A 57 -17.74 -5.50 8.62
CA LEU A 57 -18.15 -5.66 7.23
C LEU A 57 -16.99 -6.15 6.35
N VAL A 58 -15.78 -5.62 6.58
CA VAL A 58 -14.53 -6.05 5.98
C VAL A 58 -13.53 -6.29 7.11
N GLY A 59 -13.19 -7.54 7.32
CA GLY A 59 -12.21 -7.98 8.32
C GLY A 59 -10.84 -8.23 7.72
N PRO A 60 -9.89 -8.78 8.51
CA PRO A 60 -8.55 -9.06 8.04
C PRO A 60 -8.58 -10.10 6.91
N SER A 61 -8.02 -9.75 5.78
CA SER A 61 -7.96 -10.59 4.59
C SER A 61 -6.73 -10.24 3.75
N ILE A 62 -6.22 -11.21 2.99
CA ILE A 62 -5.08 -10.98 2.10
C ILE A 62 -5.52 -10.02 0.99
N GLY A 63 -4.76 -8.94 0.82
CA GLY A 63 -4.95 -7.92 -0.20
C GLY A 63 -5.97 -6.82 0.16
N GLU A 64 -6.66 -6.92 1.31
CA GLU A 64 -7.55 -5.83 1.75
C GLU A 64 -6.77 -4.79 2.59
N ASP A 65 -6.79 -3.51 2.18
CA ASP A 65 -5.99 -2.44 2.78
C ASP A 65 -6.48 -2.03 4.18
N ALA A 66 -7.80 -1.93 4.39
CA ALA A 66 -8.33 -1.44 5.65
C ALA A 66 -9.59 -2.21 6.09
N ALA A 67 -9.74 -2.35 7.40
CA ALA A 67 -10.96 -2.85 8.01
C ALA A 67 -12.12 -1.87 7.86
N VAL A 68 -13.34 -2.41 7.70
CA VAL A 68 -14.58 -1.61 7.66
C VAL A 68 -15.55 -2.16 8.69
N VAL A 69 -15.98 -1.30 9.62
CA VAL A 69 -16.89 -1.65 10.71
C VAL A 69 -18.15 -0.78 10.66
N ASP A 70 -19.31 -1.40 10.72
CA ASP A 70 -20.61 -0.72 10.76
C ASP A 70 -20.79 -0.02 12.12
N LEU A 71 -21.02 1.28 12.10
CA LEU A 71 -21.31 2.08 13.28
C LEU A 71 -22.81 2.28 13.51
N GLY A 72 -23.64 1.74 12.64
CA GLY A 72 -25.06 2.06 12.58
C GLY A 72 -25.35 3.42 11.93
N GLU A 73 -26.63 3.75 11.78
CA GLU A 73 -27.09 5.02 11.19
C GLU A 73 -26.49 5.34 9.81
N GLY A 74 -26.18 4.31 9.03
CA GLY A 74 -25.62 4.47 7.67
C GLY A 74 -24.15 4.88 7.64
N ARG A 75 -23.41 4.77 8.76
CA ARG A 75 -21.99 5.13 8.86
C ARG A 75 -21.12 3.91 9.05
N VAL A 76 -19.88 3.99 8.56
CA VAL A 76 -18.84 2.99 8.78
C VAL A 76 -17.57 3.65 9.32
N LEU A 77 -16.86 2.93 10.18
CA LEU A 77 -15.49 3.21 10.54
C LEU A 77 -14.58 2.46 9.56
N VAL A 78 -13.59 3.14 9.03
CA VAL A 78 -12.50 2.56 8.24
C VAL A 78 -11.21 2.75 9.03
N ALA A 79 -10.46 1.68 9.25
CA ALA A 79 -9.24 1.72 10.05
C ALA A 79 -8.17 0.80 9.47
N HIS A 80 -6.94 1.29 9.47
CA HIS A 80 -5.74 0.53 9.13
C HIS A 80 -4.62 0.81 10.14
N ALA A 81 -3.72 -0.15 10.30
CA ALA A 81 -2.49 0.01 11.09
C ALA A 81 -1.31 -0.56 10.30
N ASP A 82 -0.32 0.31 10.02
CA ASP A 82 0.84 -0.05 9.22
C ASP A 82 2.17 0.36 9.88
N PRO A 83 3.19 -0.51 9.87
CA PRO A 83 4.52 -0.19 10.36
C PRO A 83 5.42 0.35 9.25
N ILE A 84 6.15 1.43 9.51
CA ILE A 84 7.22 1.88 8.63
C ILE A 84 8.55 1.34 9.11
N THR A 85 9.15 0.48 8.30
CA THR A 85 10.41 -0.22 8.60
C THR A 85 11.48 -0.03 7.51
N GLY A 86 11.08 0.41 6.30
CA GLY A 86 11.92 0.50 5.11
C GLY A 86 12.62 1.85 4.91
N ALA A 87 12.36 2.87 5.73
CA ALA A 87 12.91 4.21 5.59
C ALA A 87 13.53 4.73 6.89
N VAL A 88 14.39 5.75 6.78
CA VAL A 88 15.05 6.41 7.92
C VAL A 88 14.81 7.92 7.92
N GLU A 89 15.10 8.63 6.81
CA GLU A 89 15.13 10.09 6.78
C GLU A 89 13.74 10.71 6.91
N TYR A 90 12.73 10.18 6.24
CA TYR A 90 11.35 10.69 6.21
C TYR A 90 10.35 9.77 6.91
N ILE A 91 10.81 9.03 7.93
CA ILE A 91 9.99 7.98 8.57
C ILE A 91 8.68 8.52 9.15
N GLY A 92 8.69 9.72 9.77
CA GLY A 92 7.48 10.34 10.33
C GLY A 92 6.47 10.73 9.25
N ARG A 93 6.95 11.31 8.14
CA ARG A 93 6.12 11.68 6.99
C ARG A 93 5.49 10.45 6.34
N LEU A 94 6.32 9.42 6.06
CA LEU A 94 5.84 8.17 5.48
C LEU A 94 4.79 7.49 6.36
N ALA A 95 5.00 7.43 7.67
CA ALA A 95 4.05 6.79 8.58
C ALA A 95 2.64 7.40 8.50
N VAL A 96 2.54 8.73 8.39
CA VAL A 96 1.25 9.41 8.24
C VAL A 96 0.63 9.13 6.88
N HIS A 97 1.40 9.31 5.79
CA HIS A 97 0.84 9.19 4.44
C HIS A 97 0.49 7.76 4.09
N VAL A 98 1.35 6.76 4.38
CA VAL A 98 1.11 5.36 4.03
C VAL A 98 -0.14 4.85 4.75
N ALA A 99 -0.23 4.96 6.08
CA ALA A 99 -1.44 4.52 6.80
C ALA A 99 -2.71 5.30 6.39
N SER A 100 -2.57 6.57 5.98
CA SER A 100 -3.68 7.37 5.46
C SER A 100 -4.11 6.95 4.06
N ASN A 101 -3.18 6.45 3.24
CA ASN A 101 -3.45 5.94 1.91
C ASN A 101 -4.37 4.72 1.95
N ASP A 102 -4.18 3.79 2.89
CA ASP A 102 -5.05 2.62 3.06
C ASP A 102 -6.51 3.02 3.33
N VAL A 103 -6.70 4.04 4.16
CA VAL A 103 -8.04 4.60 4.42
C VAL A 103 -8.59 5.30 3.17
N ALA A 104 -7.73 6.03 2.44
CA ALA A 104 -8.10 6.71 1.20
C ALA A 104 -8.40 5.73 0.05
N ALA A 105 -7.72 4.58 -0.01
CA ALA A 105 -8.02 3.49 -0.95
C ALA A 105 -9.42 2.87 -0.71
N ARG A 106 -10.04 3.13 0.45
CA ARG A 106 -11.46 2.82 0.69
C ARG A 106 -12.41 3.93 0.22
N GLY A 107 -11.90 5.01 -0.39
CA GLY A 107 -12.71 6.18 -0.75
C GLY A 107 -13.10 7.02 0.47
N VAL A 108 -12.43 6.86 1.60
CA VAL A 108 -12.75 7.51 2.87
C VAL A 108 -11.60 8.42 3.30
N ARG A 109 -11.92 9.62 3.78
CA ARG A 109 -10.93 10.56 4.30
C ARG A 109 -10.48 10.16 5.70
N PRO A 110 -9.16 9.97 5.97
CA PRO A 110 -8.65 9.78 7.32
C PRO A 110 -8.92 11.03 8.17
N ARG A 111 -9.22 10.83 9.45
CA ARG A 111 -9.54 11.90 10.41
C ARG A 111 -8.70 11.85 11.66
N TRP A 112 -8.32 10.66 12.11
CA TRP A 112 -7.59 10.45 13.36
C TRP A 112 -6.42 9.51 13.15
N LEU A 113 -5.33 9.82 13.84
CA LEU A 113 -4.07 9.09 13.81
C LEU A 113 -3.63 8.72 15.22
N LEU A 114 -3.07 7.52 15.39
CA LEU A 114 -2.52 7.00 16.63
C LEU A 114 -1.12 6.40 16.33
N PRO A 115 -0.04 7.18 16.45
CA PRO A 115 1.31 6.68 16.26
C PRO A 115 1.82 5.89 17.47
N VAL A 116 2.53 4.79 17.21
CA VAL A 116 3.40 4.11 18.18
C VAL A 116 4.83 4.35 17.71
N LEU A 117 5.59 5.12 18.49
CA LEU A 117 6.95 5.55 18.20
C LEU A 117 7.93 4.71 19.03
N GLN A 118 8.80 3.99 18.37
CA GLN A 118 9.83 3.17 18.98
C GLN A 118 11.20 3.66 18.52
N PHE A 119 11.95 4.19 19.46
CA PHE A 119 13.29 4.75 19.21
C PHE A 119 14.37 3.78 19.67
N PRO A 120 15.53 3.72 19.00
CA PRO A 120 16.67 2.94 19.46
C PRO A 120 17.26 3.53 20.75
N GLU A 121 18.01 2.68 21.49
CA GLU A 121 18.80 3.15 22.61
C GLU A 121 19.78 4.25 22.18
N GLY A 122 19.84 5.33 22.95
CA GLY A 122 20.67 6.49 22.63
C GLY A 122 20.00 7.53 21.72
N ALA A 123 18.73 7.37 21.36
CA ALA A 123 17.98 8.39 20.66
C ALA A 123 17.93 9.70 21.47
N GLY A 124 18.50 10.77 20.91
CA GLY A 124 18.51 12.09 21.52
C GLY A 124 17.28 12.93 21.19
N PRO A 125 17.11 14.09 21.88
CA PRO A 125 15.98 15.01 21.63
C PRO A 125 15.85 15.45 20.16
N ASP A 126 16.96 15.62 19.44
CA ASP A 126 16.97 16.07 18.05
C ASP A 126 16.31 15.03 17.12
N LEU A 127 16.64 13.73 17.30
CA LEU A 127 16.01 12.66 16.53
C LEU A 127 14.52 12.58 16.86
N ILE A 128 14.16 12.58 18.14
CA ILE A 128 12.76 12.51 18.58
C ILE A 128 11.99 13.72 18.05
N GLY A 129 12.55 14.92 18.20
CA GLY A 129 11.95 16.16 17.72
C GLY A 129 11.79 16.19 16.20
N GLY A 130 12.79 15.74 15.44
CA GLY A 130 12.72 15.66 13.99
C GLY A 130 11.61 14.72 13.51
N VAL A 131 11.52 13.52 14.09
CA VAL A 131 10.46 12.54 13.74
C VAL A 131 9.07 13.09 14.09
N THR A 132 8.90 13.67 15.27
CA THR A 132 7.59 14.19 15.69
C THR A 132 7.17 15.43 14.90
N SER A 133 8.11 16.29 14.47
CA SER A 133 7.81 17.39 13.53
C SER A 133 7.31 16.88 12.18
N GLN A 134 7.96 15.87 11.61
CA GLN A 134 7.49 15.22 10.37
C GLN A 134 6.06 14.67 10.52
N LEU A 135 5.75 14.03 11.64
CA LEU A 135 4.39 13.53 11.93
C LEU A 135 3.37 14.66 11.97
N ASP A 136 3.66 15.76 12.69
CA ASP A 136 2.76 16.90 12.82
C ASP A 136 2.51 17.60 11.49
N GLU A 137 3.57 17.84 10.72
CA GLU A 137 3.49 18.45 9.39
C GLU A 137 2.66 17.59 8.42
N ALA A 138 2.98 16.30 8.31
CA ALA A 138 2.24 15.38 7.45
C ALA A 138 0.77 15.18 7.89
N ALA A 139 0.49 15.15 9.20
CA ALA A 139 -0.88 15.08 9.71
C ALA A 139 -1.69 16.33 9.34
N ARG A 140 -1.07 17.53 9.34
CA ARG A 140 -1.70 18.77 8.85
C ARG A 140 -1.98 18.72 7.35
N GLU A 141 -1.05 18.20 6.54
CA GLU A 141 -1.23 18.03 5.09
C GLU A 141 -2.40 17.10 4.76
N VAL A 142 -2.51 15.99 5.48
CA VAL A 142 -3.63 15.02 5.34
C VAL A 142 -4.94 15.60 5.88
N GLY A 143 -4.86 16.55 6.82
CA GLY A 143 -6.02 17.11 7.53
C GLY A 143 -6.55 16.19 8.63
N ALA A 144 -5.69 15.31 9.19
CA ALA A 144 -6.02 14.38 10.26
C ALA A 144 -5.42 14.86 11.60
N ALA A 145 -6.11 14.56 12.71
CA ALA A 145 -5.62 14.88 14.05
C ALA A 145 -4.91 13.67 14.68
N ILE A 146 -3.73 13.89 15.27
CA ILE A 146 -3.10 12.91 16.15
C ILE A 146 -3.85 12.97 17.50
N VAL A 147 -4.57 11.88 17.84
CA VAL A 147 -5.49 11.86 18.98
C VAL A 147 -4.98 11.04 20.16
N GLY A 148 -3.80 10.46 20.05
CA GLY A 148 -3.15 9.65 21.07
C GLY A 148 -1.96 8.91 20.49
N GLY A 149 -1.53 7.86 21.14
CA GLY A 149 -0.41 7.03 20.70
C GLY A 149 0.47 6.59 21.86
N HIS A 150 1.65 6.08 21.54
CA HIS A 150 2.66 5.66 22.49
C HIS A 150 4.05 6.06 22.00
N SER A 151 4.97 6.37 22.94
CA SER A 151 6.35 6.70 22.58
C SER A 151 7.29 6.09 23.61
N GLU A 152 8.29 5.35 23.16
CA GLU A 152 9.26 4.70 24.02
C GLU A 152 10.65 4.58 23.40
N VAL A 153 11.66 4.34 24.22
CA VAL A 153 12.95 3.86 23.80
C VAL A 153 12.93 2.33 23.96
N THR A 154 13.05 1.61 22.85
CA THR A 154 12.93 0.14 22.80
C THR A 154 14.32 -0.49 22.71
N PRO A 155 14.72 -1.36 23.68
CA PRO A 155 16.00 -2.04 23.63
C PRO A 155 16.14 -2.95 22.40
N GLY A 156 17.36 -2.97 21.83
CA GLY A 156 17.69 -3.85 20.70
C GLY A 156 17.20 -3.38 19.34
N LEU A 157 16.57 -2.23 19.23
CA LEU A 157 16.24 -1.64 17.92
C LEU A 157 17.49 -1.02 17.28
N ALA A 158 17.74 -1.35 16.01
CA ALA A 158 18.83 -0.77 15.23
C ALA A 158 18.50 0.65 14.70
N ARG A 159 17.22 0.98 14.55
CA ARG A 159 16.70 2.24 14.00
C ARG A 159 15.30 2.53 14.52
N THR A 160 14.85 3.78 14.39
CA THR A 160 13.47 4.17 14.71
C THR A 160 12.47 3.32 13.92
N MET A 161 11.40 2.91 14.58
CA MET A 161 10.22 2.27 13.96
C MET A 161 8.96 3.05 14.36
N ILE A 162 8.04 3.15 13.44
CA ILE A 162 6.74 3.78 13.68
C ILE A 162 5.64 2.84 13.19
N SER A 163 4.72 2.47 14.07
CA SER A 163 3.45 1.88 13.66
C SER A 163 2.37 2.95 13.76
N MET A 164 1.67 3.20 12.64
CA MET A 164 0.64 4.23 12.55
C MET A 164 -0.72 3.59 12.38
N THR A 165 -1.69 3.97 13.22
CA THR A 165 -3.09 3.65 12.97
C THR A 165 -3.78 4.89 12.42
N ALA A 166 -4.42 4.75 11.24
CA ALA A 166 -5.26 5.76 10.63
C ALA A 166 -6.73 5.33 10.70
N ILE A 167 -7.61 6.29 11.00
CA ILE A 167 -9.04 6.04 11.17
C ILE A 167 -9.84 7.09 10.39
N GLY A 168 -10.80 6.65 9.60
CA GLY A 168 -11.77 7.48 8.90
C GLY A 168 -13.21 7.09 9.20
N ILE A 169 -14.15 7.98 8.88
CA ILE A 169 -15.58 7.72 8.94
C ILE A 169 -16.17 7.92 7.54
N GLY A 170 -16.76 6.86 7.01
CA GLY A 170 -17.42 6.84 5.71
C GLY A 170 -18.92 6.58 5.79
N GLU A 171 -19.57 6.55 4.64
CA GLU A 171 -20.95 6.14 4.50
C GLU A 171 -21.06 4.66 4.13
N ARG A 172 -22.01 3.96 4.74
CA ARG A 172 -22.28 2.55 4.43
C ARG A 172 -22.70 2.42 2.96
N GLY A 173 -22.02 1.50 2.23
CA GLY A 173 -22.28 1.25 0.81
C GLY A 173 -21.59 2.22 -0.16
N LYS A 174 -20.80 3.18 0.33
CA LYS A 174 -19.99 4.07 -0.51
C LYS A 174 -18.48 3.85 -0.37
N TYR A 175 -18.06 2.92 0.48
CA TYR A 175 -16.65 2.52 0.54
C TYR A 175 -16.32 1.54 -0.58
N VAL A 176 -15.06 1.54 -1.01
CA VAL A 176 -14.51 0.65 -2.03
C VAL A 176 -13.64 -0.41 -1.36
N THR A 177 -13.64 -1.63 -1.87
CA THR A 177 -12.77 -2.72 -1.37
C THR A 177 -11.77 -3.11 -2.44
N THR A 178 -10.64 -3.70 -2.05
CA THR A 178 -9.68 -4.27 -3.00
C THR A 178 -10.31 -5.44 -3.76
N SER A 179 -11.14 -6.22 -3.09
CA SER A 179 -11.88 -7.36 -3.66
C SER A 179 -13.00 -6.97 -4.65
N GLY A 180 -13.29 -5.68 -4.83
CA GLY A 180 -14.41 -5.20 -5.64
C GLY A 180 -14.19 -5.25 -7.16
N ALA A 181 -13.00 -5.60 -7.67
CA ALA A 181 -12.70 -5.67 -9.10
C ALA A 181 -13.56 -6.72 -9.83
N ARG A 182 -13.99 -6.41 -11.04
CA ARG A 182 -14.92 -7.23 -11.82
C ARG A 182 -14.40 -7.47 -13.24
N ALA A 183 -14.66 -8.65 -13.76
CA ALA A 183 -14.36 -8.95 -15.17
C ALA A 183 -15.00 -7.92 -16.11
N GLY A 184 -14.22 -7.40 -17.03
CA GLY A 184 -14.61 -6.31 -17.94
C GLY A 184 -14.16 -4.92 -17.51
N ASP A 185 -13.77 -4.73 -16.24
CA ASP A 185 -13.21 -3.46 -15.77
C ASP A 185 -11.86 -3.17 -16.43
N LEU A 186 -11.52 -1.90 -16.55
CA LEU A 186 -10.18 -1.42 -16.88
C LEU A 186 -9.38 -1.20 -15.59
N VAL A 187 -8.08 -1.47 -15.65
CA VAL A 187 -7.13 -1.18 -14.57
C VAL A 187 -6.49 0.17 -14.85
N LEU A 188 -6.72 1.13 -13.96
CA LEU A 188 -6.12 2.46 -13.97
C LEU A 188 -5.00 2.52 -12.93
N MET A 189 -3.98 3.30 -13.24
CA MET A 189 -2.92 3.67 -12.29
C MET A 189 -2.75 5.19 -12.29
N THR A 190 -2.61 5.79 -11.10
CA THR A 190 -2.30 7.22 -10.99
C THR A 190 -0.79 7.45 -10.91
N LYS A 191 -0.37 8.64 -11.33
CA LYS A 191 1.02 9.15 -11.22
C LYS A 191 2.05 8.22 -11.87
N SER A 192 2.92 7.58 -11.09
CA SER A 192 4.06 6.78 -11.59
C SER A 192 4.33 5.58 -10.68
N ALA A 193 4.88 4.51 -11.23
CA ALA A 193 5.37 3.37 -10.44
C ALA A 193 6.57 3.78 -9.58
N ALA A 194 6.75 3.10 -8.44
CA ALA A 194 7.90 3.21 -7.54
C ALA A 194 8.15 4.63 -6.99
N ILE A 195 7.11 5.39 -6.68
CA ILE A 195 7.25 6.75 -6.11
C ILE A 195 8.01 6.69 -4.79
N GLU A 196 7.54 5.89 -3.84
CA GLU A 196 8.18 5.74 -2.52
C GLU A 196 9.60 5.19 -2.65
N GLY A 197 9.79 4.14 -3.43
CA GLY A 197 11.11 3.54 -3.64
C GLY A 197 12.12 4.51 -4.23
N THR A 198 11.71 5.32 -5.20
CA THR A 198 12.56 6.39 -5.77
C THR A 198 12.93 7.41 -4.71
N ALA A 199 11.99 7.85 -3.88
CA ALA A 199 12.24 8.78 -2.79
C ALA A 199 13.21 8.18 -1.75
N ILE A 200 12.98 6.96 -1.27
CA ILE A 200 13.84 6.29 -0.29
C ILE A 200 15.25 6.07 -0.85
N LEU A 201 15.38 5.58 -2.08
CA LEU A 201 16.69 5.39 -2.70
C LEU A 201 17.46 6.71 -2.80
N SER A 202 16.79 7.79 -3.15
CA SER A 202 17.39 9.12 -3.30
C SER A 202 17.79 9.75 -1.96
N THR A 203 17.05 9.48 -0.88
CA THR A 203 17.31 10.03 0.46
C THR A 203 18.27 9.15 1.25
N ASP A 204 17.92 7.89 1.43
CA ASP A 204 18.62 6.99 2.32
C ASP A 204 19.88 6.37 1.68
N PHE A 205 19.92 6.26 0.36
CA PHE A 205 21.00 5.62 -0.40
C PHE A 205 21.69 6.55 -1.40
N GLY A 206 21.53 7.87 -1.27
CA GLY A 206 22.13 8.85 -2.19
C GLY A 206 23.64 8.68 -2.41
N GLY A 207 24.40 8.24 -1.39
CA GLY A 207 25.81 7.91 -1.51
C GLY A 207 26.07 6.75 -2.46
N ALA A 208 25.32 5.66 -2.31
CA ALA A 208 25.43 4.47 -3.17
C ALA A 208 25.02 4.80 -4.62
N LEU A 209 24.01 5.67 -4.81
CA LEU A 209 23.62 6.13 -6.13
C LEU A 209 24.70 6.95 -6.82
N LEU A 210 25.40 7.82 -6.07
CA LEU A 210 26.56 8.57 -6.60
C LEU A 210 27.69 7.63 -7.00
N GLU A 211 28.00 6.62 -6.16
CA GLU A 211 28.99 5.58 -6.48
C GLU A 211 28.61 4.77 -7.72
N ALA A 212 27.31 4.53 -7.93
CA ALA A 212 26.77 3.88 -9.12
C ALA A 212 26.69 4.81 -10.36
N GLY A 213 27.11 6.08 -10.26
CA GLY A 213 27.18 7.02 -11.36
C GLY A 213 25.90 7.79 -11.65
N VAL A 214 24.91 7.76 -10.76
CA VAL A 214 23.67 8.56 -10.92
C VAL A 214 24.00 10.06 -10.75
N PRO A 215 23.56 10.94 -11.68
CA PRO A 215 23.77 12.36 -11.56
C PRO A 215 23.12 12.97 -10.31
N ARG A 216 23.80 13.94 -9.67
CA ARG A 216 23.28 14.58 -8.44
C ARG A 216 21.90 15.21 -8.63
N ASP A 217 21.67 15.87 -9.75
CA ASP A 217 20.38 16.50 -10.06
C ASP A 217 19.25 15.48 -10.20
N VAL A 218 19.52 14.28 -10.69
CA VAL A 218 18.55 13.17 -10.72
C VAL A 218 18.22 12.71 -9.31
N ILE A 219 19.24 12.57 -8.43
CA ILE A 219 19.04 12.19 -7.03
C ILE A 219 18.21 13.26 -6.31
N GLU A 220 18.50 14.54 -6.50
CA GLU A 220 17.74 15.63 -5.87
C GLU A 220 16.28 15.67 -6.37
N ARG A 221 16.03 15.46 -7.67
CA ARG A 221 14.65 15.32 -8.18
C ARG A 221 13.97 14.06 -7.61
N GLY A 222 14.71 12.96 -7.47
CA GLY A 222 14.18 11.72 -6.85
C GLY A 222 13.76 11.91 -5.40
N ARG A 223 14.44 12.76 -4.62
CA ARG A 223 14.02 13.14 -3.26
C ARG A 223 12.66 13.84 -3.24
N GLY A 224 12.39 14.67 -4.25
CA GLY A 224 11.11 15.36 -4.41
C GLY A 224 9.91 14.42 -4.62
N PHE A 225 10.14 13.13 -4.89
CA PHE A 225 9.06 12.15 -4.99
C PHE A 225 8.35 11.93 -3.65
N MET A 226 8.98 12.28 -2.53
CA MET A 226 8.35 12.29 -1.21
C MET A 226 7.08 13.16 -1.15
N ASP A 227 6.97 14.19 -1.97
CA ASP A 227 5.80 15.06 -2.04
C ASP A 227 4.62 14.43 -2.80
N MET A 228 4.84 13.32 -3.49
CA MET A 228 3.83 12.58 -4.26
C MET A 228 3.28 11.33 -3.54
N ILE A 229 3.72 11.04 -2.31
CA ILE A 229 3.38 9.82 -1.56
C ILE A 229 1.87 9.70 -1.26
N SER A 230 1.17 10.79 -1.11
CA SER A 230 -0.25 10.77 -0.76
C SER A 230 -1.14 10.40 -1.95
N ILE A 231 -2.07 9.47 -1.77
CA ILE A 231 -3.17 9.16 -2.70
C ILE A 231 -4.52 9.69 -2.21
N LEU A 232 -4.53 10.51 -1.17
CA LEU A 232 -5.74 10.98 -0.51
C LEU A 232 -6.73 11.65 -1.46
N ARG A 233 -6.23 12.50 -2.35
CA ARG A 233 -7.09 13.28 -3.26
C ARG A 233 -7.77 12.40 -4.30
N GLU A 234 -7.02 11.52 -4.94
CA GLU A 234 -7.52 10.61 -5.97
C GLU A 234 -8.42 9.51 -5.38
N GLY A 235 -8.01 8.88 -4.28
CA GLY A 235 -8.76 7.80 -3.66
C GLY A 235 -10.13 8.27 -3.16
N VAL A 236 -10.16 9.38 -2.43
CA VAL A 236 -11.41 9.98 -1.94
C VAL A 236 -12.30 10.43 -3.09
N ALA A 237 -11.74 11.11 -4.11
CA ALA A 237 -12.52 11.61 -5.24
C ALA A 237 -13.17 10.48 -6.06
N LEU A 238 -12.43 9.40 -6.35
CA LEU A 238 -12.95 8.24 -7.06
C LEU A 238 -14.03 7.51 -6.25
N GLY A 239 -13.83 7.37 -4.93
CA GLY A 239 -14.80 6.75 -4.03
C GLY A 239 -16.09 7.58 -3.91
N GLU A 240 -16.00 8.88 -3.65
CA GLU A 240 -17.15 9.79 -3.55
C GLU A 240 -17.95 9.85 -4.85
N ALA A 241 -17.28 9.82 -6.00
CA ALA A 241 -17.92 9.79 -7.32
C ALA A 241 -18.50 8.42 -7.69
N GLY A 242 -18.21 7.36 -6.92
CA GLY A 242 -18.66 5.98 -7.20
C GLY A 242 -18.15 5.45 -8.54
N LEU A 243 -16.98 5.89 -8.98
CA LEU A 243 -16.42 5.51 -10.28
C LEU A 243 -15.57 4.23 -10.21
N ALA A 244 -14.93 3.95 -9.07
CA ALA A 244 -14.11 2.77 -8.89
C ALA A 244 -14.91 1.57 -8.36
N THR A 245 -14.64 0.39 -8.87
CA THR A 245 -15.13 -0.89 -8.36
C THR A 245 -14.17 -1.47 -7.32
N SER A 246 -12.85 -1.26 -7.52
CA SER A 246 -11.78 -1.62 -6.60
C SER A 246 -10.76 -0.49 -6.55
N MET A 247 -10.13 -0.32 -5.39
CA MET A 247 -8.97 0.55 -5.22
C MET A 247 -7.96 -0.14 -4.29
N HIS A 248 -6.67 0.13 -4.52
CA HIS A 248 -5.55 -0.42 -3.76
C HIS A 248 -4.31 0.46 -3.93
N ASP A 249 -3.55 0.72 -2.88
CA ASP A 249 -2.25 1.38 -2.99
C ASP A 249 -1.11 0.35 -2.99
N PRO A 250 -0.34 0.26 -4.08
CA PRO A 250 0.77 -0.70 -4.15
C PRO A 250 1.89 -0.28 -3.19
N THR A 251 2.16 -1.09 -2.19
CA THR A 251 3.24 -0.91 -1.21
C THR A 251 4.40 -1.86 -1.51
N GLU A 252 4.79 -2.74 -0.55
CA GLU A 252 5.87 -3.71 -0.78
C GLU A 252 5.55 -4.66 -1.93
N GLY A 253 6.57 -4.96 -2.72
CA GLY A 253 6.45 -5.70 -3.99
C GLY A 253 6.02 -4.83 -5.16
N GLY A 254 5.85 -3.52 -4.92
CA GLY A 254 5.57 -2.49 -5.91
C GLY A 254 4.26 -2.70 -6.65
N LEU A 255 4.19 -2.18 -7.88
CA LEU A 255 3.00 -2.31 -8.72
C LEU A 255 2.61 -3.76 -8.97
N ILE A 256 3.58 -4.65 -9.20
CA ILE A 256 3.31 -6.08 -9.44
C ILE A 256 2.69 -6.72 -8.20
N GLY A 257 3.19 -6.41 -7.00
CA GLY A 257 2.62 -6.86 -5.73
C GLY A 257 1.18 -6.39 -5.56
N GLY A 258 0.92 -5.10 -5.70
CA GLY A 258 -0.43 -4.54 -5.57
C GLY A 258 -1.43 -5.11 -6.59
N LEU A 259 -1.02 -5.31 -7.85
CA LEU A 259 -1.86 -5.94 -8.87
C LEU A 259 -2.17 -7.41 -8.55
N ALA A 260 -1.19 -8.16 -8.02
CA ALA A 260 -1.38 -9.54 -7.58
C ALA A 260 -2.34 -9.60 -6.37
N GLU A 261 -2.26 -8.64 -5.43
CA GLU A 261 -3.18 -8.51 -4.30
C GLU A 261 -4.62 -8.21 -4.76
N VAL A 262 -4.83 -7.29 -5.71
CA VAL A 262 -6.14 -7.02 -6.32
C VAL A 262 -6.70 -8.27 -7.01
N ALA A 263 -5.90 -8.97 -7.81
CA ALA A 263 -6.30 -10.19 -8.50
C ALA A 263 -6.66 -11.32 -7.53
N TYR A 264 -5.90 -11.44 -6.44
CA TYR A 264 -6.17 -12.42 -5.39
C TYR A 264 -7.46 -12.10 -4.65
N ALA A 265 -7.60 -10.86 -4.15
CA ALA A 265 -8.75 -10.45 -3.36
C ALA A 265 -10.06 -10.53 -4.16
N SER A 266 -10.06 -10.15 -5.44
CA SER A 266 -11.24 -10.20 -6.32
C SER A 266 -11.54 -11.59 -6.90
N GLY A 267 -10.58 -12.54 -6.83
CA GLY A 267 -10.72 -13.85 -7.47
C GLY A 267 -10.67 -13.80 -9.01
N SER A 268 -10.10 -12.75 -9.58
CA SER A 268 -10.05 -12.46 -11.02
C SER A 268 -8.66 -12.72 -11.60
N THR A 269 -8.52 -12.60 -12.92
CA THR A 269 -7.23 -12.46 -13.63
C THR A 269 -7.06 -11.01 -14.04
N LEU A 270 -5.93 -10.39 -13.70
CA LEU A 270 -5.54 -9.09 -14.23
C LEU A 270 -4.52 -9.27 -15.37
N GLU A 271 -4.73 -8.56 -16.49
CA GLU A 271 -3.76 -8.45 -17.57
C GLU A 271 -3.27 -7.00 -17.65
N VAL A 272 -1.95 -6.80 -17.61
CA VAL A 272 -1.30 -5.48 -17.59
C VAL A 272 -0.21 -5.40 -18.63
N TRP A 273 -0.09 -4.24 -19.30
CA TRP A 273 0.94 -3.96 -20.30
C TRP A 273 1.97 -3.00 -19.71
N GLU A 274 3.22 -3.45 -19.61
CA GLU A 274 4.32 -2.64 -19.06
C GLU A 274 4.54 -1.35 -19.87
N ASP A 275 4.26 -1.36 -21.18
CA ASP A 275 4.40 -0.18 -22.03
C ASP A 275 3.40 0.94 -21.68
N GLU A 276 2.27 0.57 -21.08
CA GLU A 276 1.23 1.51 -20.62
C GLU A 276 1.47 2.00 -19.17
N VAL A 277 2.41 1.39 -18.45
CA VAL A 277 2.73 1.79 -17.07
C VAL A 277 3.61 3.02 -17.06
N PRO A 278 3.16 4.14 -16.46
CA PRO A 278 3.99 5.32 -16.27
C PRO A 278 5.14 5.01 -15.30
N VAL A 279 6.36 5.25 -15.74
CA VAL A 279 7.57 5.20 -14.91
C VAL A 279 8.34 6.48 -15.17
N ALA A 280 8.61 7.26 -14.13
CA ALA A 280 9.34 8.52 -14.24
C ALA A 280 10.79 8.31 -14.71
N GLU A 281 11.38 9.31 -15.33
CA GLU A 281 12.77 9.23 -15.81
C GLU A 281 13.75 9.01 -14.65
N GLU A 282 13.57 9.74 -13.55
CA GLU A 282 14.36 9.61 -12.33
C GLU A 282 14.33 8.17 -11.81
N THR A 283 13.14 7.57 -11.72
CA THR A 283 12.94 6.17 -11.30
C THR A 283 13.70 5.22 -12.22
N ARG A 284 13.63 5.40 -13.55
CA ARG A 284 14.33 4.53 -14.50
C ARG A 284 15.85 4.62 -14.35
N ILE A 285 16.37 5.83 -14.19
CA ILE A 285 17.81 6.06 -14.02
C ILE A 285 18.28 5.44 -12.70
N ILE A 286 17.57 5.72 -11.59
CA ILE A 286 17.94 5.28 -10.24
C ILE A 286 17.83 3.75 -10.12
N ALA A 287 16.70 3.18 -10.51
CA ALA A 287 16.51 1.73 -10.47
C ALA A 287 17.49 1.01 -11.42
N GLY A 288 17.68 1.53 -12.63
CA GLY A 288 18.61 0.96 -13.60
C GLY A 288 20.06 0.95 -13.14
N ALA A 289 20.52 1.99 -12.42
CA ALA A 289 21.87 2.07 -11.86
C ALA A 289 22.15 1.00 -10.80
N LEU A 290 21.10 0.56 -10.08
CA LEU A 290 21.19 -0.50 -9.06
C LEU A 290 20.74 -1.87 -9.55
N GLY A 291 20.30 -1.99 -10.82
CA GLY A 291 19.81 -3.24 -11.41
C GLY A 291 18.47 -3.70 -10.84
N LEU A 292 17.58 -2.76 -10.47
CA LEU A 292 16.27 -3.02 -9.87
C LEU A 292 15.15 -2.97 -10.92
N ASP A 293 14.10 -3.77 -10.73
CA ASP A 293 12.85 -3.66 -11.50
C ASP A 293 11.94 -2.60 -10.86
N PRO A 294 11.68 -1.44 -11.52
CA PRO A 294 10.84 -0.40 -10.96
C PRO A 294 9.38 -0.85 -10.71
N LEU A 295 8.91 -1.90 -11.35
CA LEU A 295 7.57 -2.44 -11.12
C LEU A 295 7.47 -3.30 -9.85
N ARG A 296 8.62 -3.70 -9.27
CA ARG A 296 8.73 -4.49 -8.04
C ARG A 296 9.32 -3.70 -6.87
N LEU A 297 9.58 -2.41 -7.07
CA LEU A 297 10.09 -1.50 -6.06
C LEU A 297 8.92 -0.81 -5.37
N ILE A 298 8.94 -0.75 -4.04
CA ILE A 298 7.89 -0.19 -3.18
C ILE A 298 7.25 1.06 -3.77
N GLY A 299 5.92 1.12 -3.82
CA GLY A 299 5.18 1.97 -4.73
C GLY A 299 4.17 2.93 -4.12
N SER A 300 4.12 3.09 -2.78
CA SER A 300 3.19 4.06 -2.17
C SER A 300 3.28 5.42 -2.85
N GLY A 301 2.12 6.03 -3.04
CA GLY A 301 1.98 7.27 -3.82
C GLY A 301 1.28 7.09 -5.15
N ALA A 302 1.26 5.88 -5.73
CA ALA A 302 0.37 5.52 -6.81
C ALA A 302 -0.91 4.88 -6.26
N LEU A 303 -2.01 4.99 -7.01
CA LEU A 303 -3.26 4.28 -6.74
C LEU A 303 -3.55 3.36 -7.93
N ILE A 304 -3.80 2.09 -7.64
CA ILE A 304 -4.43 1.16 -8.57
C ILE A 304 -5.94 1.28 -8.37
N ALA A 305 -6.69 1.51 -9.45
CA ALA A 305 -8.14 1.48 -9.41
C ALA A 305 -8.69 0.64 -10.55
N THR A 306 -9.72 -0.15 -10.29
CA THR A 306 -10.49 -0.77 -11.37
C THR A 306 -11.78 0.01 -11.58
N VAL A 307 -12.13 0.24 -12.84
CA VAL A 307 -13.31 1.03 -13.22
C VAL A 307 -14.07 0.33 -14.34
N PRO A 308 -15.41 0.35 -14.35
CA PRO A 308 -16.19 -0.10 -15.49
C PRO A 308 -15.74 0.61 -16.77
N ARG A 309 -15.63 -0.12 -17.86
CA ARG A 309 -15.13 0.41 -19.15
C ARG A 309 -15.87 1.68 -19.60
N ASP A 310 -17.16 1.74 -19.40
CA ASP A 310 -18.01 2.88 -19.75
C ASP A 310 -17.85 4.10 -18.83
N ARG A 311 -17.16 3.96 -17.70
CA ARG A 311 -16.88 5.02 -16.74
C ARG A 311 -15.41 5.49 -16.74
N ALA A 312 -14.55 4.83 -17.52
CA ALA A 312 -13.11 5.09 -17.53
C ALA A 312 -12.77 6.55 -17.92
N ASP A 313 -13.41 7.07 -18.97
CA ASP A 313 -13.21 8.47 -19.39
C ASP A 313 -13.64 9.46 -18.29
N GLY A 314 -14.72 9.14 -17.56
CA GLY A 314 -15.17 9.94 -16.41
C GLY A 314 -14.16 9.93 -15.27
N ALA A 315 -13.56 8.76 -14.97
CA ALA A 315 -12.53 8.63 -13.95
C ALA A 315 -11.24 9.38 -14.34
N LEU A 316 -10.77 9.22 -15.58
CA LEU A 316 -9.61 9.95 -16.09
C LEU A 316 -9.85 11.47 -16.11
N GLY A 317 -11.05 11.90 -16.52
CA GLY A 317 -11.46 13.31 -16.51
C GLY A 317 -11.49 13.90 -15.10
N LEU A 318 -12.01 13.16 -14.12
CA LEU A 318 -12.04 13.56 -12.71
C LEU A 318 -10.59 13.74 -12.16
N LEU A 319 -9.73 12.75 -12.39
CA LEU A 319 -8.33 12.79 -11.96
C LEU A 319 -7.55 13.93 -12.63
N GLY A 320 -7.73 14.11 -13.95
CA GLY A 320 -7.17 15.22 -14.70
C GLY A 320 -7.62 16.60 -14.20
N GLY A 321 -8.90 16.74 -13.80
CA GLY A 321 -9.43 17.95 -13.17
C GLY A 321 -8.79 18.26 -11.80
N LEU A 322 -8.26 17.24 -11.11
CA LEU A 322 -7.47 17.40 -9.88
C LEU A 322 -5.98 17.66 -10.16
N GLY A 323 -5.55 17.68 -11.43
CA GLY A 323 -4.14 17.78 -11.80
C GLY A 323 -3.35 16.47 -11.54
N ILE A 324 -4.02 15.34 -11.46
CA ILE A 324 -3.41 14.03 -11.21
C ILE A 324 -3.38 13.25 -12.53
N GLY A 325 -2.17 12.92 -13.00
CA GLY A 325 -1.99 12.04 -14.17
C GLY A 325 -2.47 10.63 -13.86
N ALA A 326 -3.18 10.02 -14.79
CA ALA A 326 -3.61 8.63 -14.70
C ALA A 326 -3.58 7.96 -16.07
N SER A 327 -3.32 6.66 -16.10
CA SER A 327 -3.27 5.84 -17.31
C SER A 327 -4.07 4.55 -17.14
N VAL A 328 -4.67 4.08 -18.21
CA VAL A 328 -5.18 2.71 -18.30
C VAL A 328 -4.00 1.81 -18.58
N ILE A 329 -3.67 0.94 -17.63
CA ILE A 329 -2.51 0.05 -17.71
C ILE A 329 -2.89 -1.40 -18.01
N GLY A 330 -4.18 -1.73 -17.93
CA GLY A 330 -4.63 -3.11 -18.06
C GLY A 330 -6.14 -3.30 -18.03
N ARG A 331 -6.52 -4.55 -17.85
CA ARG A 331 -7.92 -4.98 -17.73
C ARG A 331 -8.09 -6.11 -16.73
N VAL A 332 -9.30 -6.25 -16.22
CA VAL A 332 -9.74 -7.37 -15.39
C VAL A 332 -10.48 -8.40 -16.25
N GLY A 333 -10.09 -9.65 -16.18
CA GLY A 333 -10.75 -10.79 -16.82
C GLY A 333 -11.34 -11.76 -15.81
N GLU A 334 -12.17 -12.70 -16.29
CA GLU A 334 -12.54 -13.88 -15.49
C GLU A 334 -11.28 -14.66 -15.11
N TYR A 335 -11.33 -15.36 -13.94
CA TYR A 335 -10.18 -16.17 -13.55
C TYR A 335 -9.88 -17.25 -14.59
N SER A 336 -8.70 -17.17 -15.21
CA SER A 336 -8.26 -18.02 -16.32
C SER A 336 -7.21 -19.06 -15.92
N GLY A 337 -7.01 -19.28 -14.62
CA GLY A 337 -5.95 -20.17 -14.09
C GLY A 337 -4.72 -19.40 -13.58
N HIS A 338 -4.60 -18.12 -13.93
CA HIS A 338 -3.53 -17.23 -13.47
C HIS A 338 -4.11 -15.99 -12.80
N ARG A 339 -3.39 -15.42 -11.82
CA ARG A 339 -3.81 -14.21 -11.10
C ARG A 339 -3.45 -12.95 -11.88
N LEU A 340 -2.19 -12.82 -12.23
CA LEU A 340 -1.68 -11.64 -12.93
C LEU A 340 -0.83 -12.07 -14.12
N VAL A 341 -1.09 -11.47 -15.28
CA VAL A 341 -0.29 -11.60 -16.48
C VAL A 341 0.25 -10.23 -16.86
N VAL A 342 1.57 -10.07 -16.82
CA VAL A 342 2.27 -8.85 -17.20
C VAL A 342 2.89 -9.02 -18.57
N HIS A 343 2.41 -8.28 -19.55
CA HIS A 343 3.03 -8.22 -20.87
C HIS A 343 4.24 -7.28 -20.79
N ARG A 344 5.43 -7.86 -20.70
CA ARG A 344 6.69 -7.14 -20.57
C ARG A 344 7.11 -6.47 -21.89
N ARG A 345 7.87 -5.38 -21.77
CA ARG A 345 8.55 -4.76 -22.91
C ARG A 345 9.38 -5.82 -23.64
N GLY A 346 9.29 -5.85 -24.97
CA GLY A 346 9.95 -6.88 -25.77
C GLY A 346 9.12 -8.14 -26.02
N GLY A 347 7.85 -8.18 -25.58
CA GLY A 347 6.86 -9.18 -26.01
C GLY A 347 6.81 -10.46 -25.17
N ALA A 348 7.59 -10.58 -24.10
CA ALA A 348 7.47 -11.68 -23.14
C ALA A 348 6.25 -11.47 -22.24
N ALA A 349 5.55 -12.55 -21.86
CA ALA A 349 4.53 -12.53 -20.81
C ALA A 349 5.12 -13.11 -19.52
N GLU A 350 4.99 -12.39 -18.43
CA GLU A 350 5.31 -12.86 -17.10
C GLU A 350 4.01 -13.20 -16.36
N VAL A 351 3.96 -14.40 -15.80
CA VAL A 351 2.82 -14.87 -15.01
C VAL A 351 3.20 -14.79 -13.52
N VAL A 352 2.33 -14.14 -12.74
CA VAL A 352 2.49 -13.98 -11.28
C VAL A 352 1.26 -14.58 -10.61
N ASP A 353 1.39 -15.79 -10.10
CA ASP A 353 0.29 -16.50 -9.40
C ASP A 353 0.38 -16.39 -7.89
N ASP A 354 1.57 -16.05 -7.36
CA ASP A 354 1.78 -15.81 -5.94
C ASP A 354 1.44 -14.35 -5.60
N VAL A 355 0.67 -14.16 -4.53
CA VAL A 355 0.40 -12.83 -4.01
C VAL A 355 1.61 -12.25 -3.26
N TYR A 356 2.52 -13.09 -2.80
CA TYR A 356 3.80 -12.65 -2.21
C TYR A 356 4.80 -12.31 -3.32
N VAL A 357 4.97 -11.03 -3.54
CA VAL A 357 5.97 -10.48 -4.46
C VAL A 357 7.08 -9.82 -3.65
N GLY A 358 8.31 -10.30 -3.79
CA GLY A 358 9.46 -9.73 -3.10
C GLY A 358 9.73 -8.28 -3.54
N ASP A 359 10.03 -7.41 -2.57
CA ASP A 359 10.37 -6.02 -2.83
C ASP A 359 11.87 -5.85 -3.13
N GLU A 360 12.18 -5.12 -4.18
CA GLU A 360 13.57 -4.83 -4.61
C GLU A 360 14.35 -3.99 -3.58
N LEU A 361 13.65 -3.18 -2.76
CA LEU A 361 14.28 -2.38 -1.72
C LEU A 361 14.96 -3.23 -0.65
N ASN A 362 14.43 -4.42 -0.35
CA ASN A 362 15.03 -5.33 0.63
C ASN A 362 16.47 -5.71 0.23
N GLY A 363 16.71 -6.02 -1.04
CA GLY A 363 18.04 -6.31 -1.56
C GLY A 363 19.00 -5.11 -1.51
N VAL A 364 18.47 -3.89 -1.53
CA VAL A 364 19.28 -2.67 -1.35
C VAL A 364 19.69 -2.51 0.12
N TRP A 365 18.77 -2.74 1.05
CA TRP A 365 19.07 -2.74 2.49
C TRP A 365 20.12 -3.79 2.86
N GLU A 366 20.06 -5.00 2.31
CA GLU A 366 21.04 -6.05 2.53
C GLU A 366 22.44 -5.65 2.00
N ARG A 367 22.52 -5.00 0.83
CA ARG A 367 23.78 -4.62 0.19
C ARG A 367 24.43 -3.37 0.79
N TYR A 368 23.64 -2.39 1.22
CA TYR A 368 24.10 -1.05 1.55
C TYR A 368 23.69 -0.57 2.95
N GLY A 369 22.75 -1.24 3.63
CA GLY A 369 22.18 -0.79 4.91
C GLY A 369 23.17 -0.75 6.07
N GLU A 370 24.18 -1.60 6.08
CA GLU A 370 25.22 -1.65 7.14
C GLU A 370 26.24 -0.50 7.06
N ARG A 371 26.27 0.28 5.98
CA ARG A 371 27.25 1.36 5.77
C ARG A 371 26.88 2.70 6.42
N ARG A 372 25.73 2.80 7.07
CA ARG A 372 25.29 4.03 7.76
C ARG A 372 25.61 3.97 9.25
N PRO A 373 26.28 4.99 9.84
CA PRO A 373 26.37 5.11 11.30
C PRO A 373 24.95 5.33 11.88
N PRO A 374 24.60 4.67 13.00
CA PRO A 374 23.33 4.89 13.66
C PRO A 374 23.21 6.37 14.09
N GLY A 375 22.13 7.06 13.64
CA GLY A 375 21.79 8.39 14.13
C GLY A 375 22.25 9.60 13.30
N ALA A 376 22.67 9.45 12.05
CA ALA A 376 22.94 10.59 11.18
C ALA A 376 21.64 11.17 10.59
N VAL A 377 20.93 11.97 11.37
CA VAL A 377 20.04 13.01 10.86
C VAL A 377 20.89 14.25 10.63
N ARG A 378 20.92 14.80 9.43
CA ARG A 378 21.45 16.14 9.14
C ARG A 378 20.36 17.17 9.29
#